data_5e09237031d68e4cc9f0cdf7e0b8c61c
#
_entry.id   5e09237031d68e4cc9f0cdf7e0b8c61c
#
_cell.length_a   1.000
_cell.length_b   1.000
_cell.length_c   1.000
_cell.angle_alpha   90.00
_cell.angle_beta   90.00
_cell.angle_gamma   90.00
#
_symmetry.space_group_name_H-M   'P 1'
#
loop_
_entity.id
_entity.type
_entity.pdbx_description
1 polymer ?
#
loop_
_entity_poly.entity_id
_entity_poly.type
_entity_poly.pdbx_seq_one_letter_code
_entity_poly.pdbx_strand_id
1 'polypeptide(L)'
;MNILAASSMEIGAHPATVLLLGGLIAAILRGRSAAIALVVAPVLGFWHVYTLELGSVSHLSLFGYEIIGAAVDQQAKLFGYLFHVAALVAGIYSFHVRDPWQISMALIYAASAVGVAFAGDLLSLFLWWEALAITSVFQIWGRKTKEAEDSGFRYLFFHVSSGLLLLAGILIRYHGEGASAFSLAPLTEALEAGDAGAILILLAIGIKAAFPGLHTWLKDGYSEATHTGPVWLCAFTTKCAVCMLARLFPGAEILITIGGVMAMFPIFYAVIENDLRRVLCYSKINQIGFMVIGIGIGTELAIDGAIAHAFTHVLYKGLLFMSMGAVLFRTGEIRGSHLGGLYKSMPWTTGFCIVGAASSSAFPLFSGFVSKSIIITEAAQNGHVVIWLCLLFASAGVFHHAGIKIPFFAFF
;
A
#
# COMPACT_ATOMS: atom_id res chain seq x y z
N MET A 1 0.56 -22.77 -15.75
CA MET A 1 0.99 -22.68 -17.15
C MET A 1 2.36 -22.03 -17.17
N ASN A 2 3.43 -22.76 -17.52
CA ASN A 2 4.82 -22.29 -17.46
C ASN A 2 5.05 -21.13 -18.45
N ILE A 3 5.02 -19.88 -17.98
CA ILE A 3 5.31 -18.68 -18.76
C ILE A 3 6.84 -18.53 -19.04
N LEU A 4 7.67 -19.37 -18.45
CA LEU A 4 9.14 -19.25 -18.49
C LEU A 4 9.82 -19.95 -19.70
N ALA A 5 9.09 -20.47 -20.66
CA ALA A 5 9.65 -21.23 -21.80
C ALA A 5 9.70 -20.47 -23.15
N ALA A 6 9.32 -19.19 -23.20
CA ALA A 6 9.56 -18.34 -24.36
C ALA A 6 10.83 -17.52 -24.12
N SER A 7 11.68 -17.35 -25.12
CA SER A 7 12.92 -16.55 -25.10
C SER A 7 12.70 -15.24 -24.30
N SER A 8 13.11 -15.23 -23.02
CA SER A 8 12.92 -14.10 -22.15
C SER A 8 13.83 -12.96 -22.62
N MET A 9 13.21 -11.86 -23.03
CA MET A 9 13.96 -10.64 -23.35
C MET A 9 14.56 -10.10 -22.05
N GLU A 10 15.85 -9.81 -22.02
CA GLU A 10 16.47 -9.21 -20.85
C GLU A 10 16.03 -7.76 -20.67
N ILE A 11 15.69 -7.40 -19.44
CA ILE A 11 15.39 -6.01 -19.08
C ILE A 11 16.73 -5.26 -18.99
N GLY A 12 16.89 -4.19 -19.77
CA GLY A 12 18.11 -3.38 -19.77
C GLY A 12 18.36 -2.63 -18.45
N ALA A 13 17.30 -2.21 -17.76
CA ALA A 13 17.38 -1.57 -16.44
C ALA A 13 16.19 -1.98 -15.58
N HIS A 14 16.42 -2.25 -14.28
CA HIS A 14 15.36 -2.63 -13.35
C HIS A 14 14.26 -1.55 -13.28
N PRO A 15 12.95 -1.90 -13.24
CA PRO A 15 11.84 -0.94 -13.25
C PRO A 15 11.92 0.16 -12.18
N ALA A 16 12.50 -0.14 -11.02
CA ALA A 16 12.69 0.81 -9.92
C ALA A 16 13.85 1.81 -10.13
N THR A 17 14.70 1.61 -11.13
CA THR A 17 15.98 2.34 -11.29
C THR A 17 15.78 3.85 -11.37
N VAL A 18 14.79 4.31 -12.13
CA VAL A 18 14.56 5.76 -12.35
C VAL A 18 14.17 6.47 -11.05
N LEU A 19 13.28 5.87 -10.25
CA LEU A 19 12.89 6.41 -8.93
C LEU A 19 14.05 6.34 -7.94
N LEU A 20 14.83 5.27 -7.95
CA LEU A 20 16.01 5.11 -7.10
C LEU A 20 17.05 6.18 -7.39
N LEU A 21 17.39 6.38 -8.68
CA LEU A 21 18.33 7.43 -9.10
C LEU A 21 17.77 8.83 -8.77
N GLY A 22 16.47 9.06 -8.97
CA GLY A 22 15.80 10.30 -8.57
C GLY A 22 15.96 10.59 -7.07
N GLY A 23 15.81 9.55 -6.22
CA GLY A 23 16.03 9.65 -4.78
C GLY A 23 17.48 9.95 -4.41
N LEU A 24 18.46 9.27 -5.04
CA LEU A 24 19.88 9.52 -4.82
C LEU A 24 20.30 10.93 -5.26
N ILE A 25 19.81 11.38 -6.41
CA ILE A 25 20.05 12.75 -6.90
C ILE A 25 19.44 13.76 -5.93
N ALA A 26 18.22 13.52 -5.44
CA ALA A 26 17.55 14.41 -4.48
C ALA A 26 18.30 14.52 -3.15
N ALA A 27 19.04 13.49 -2.72
CA ALA A 27 19.88 13.53 -1.52
C ALA A 27 21.06 14.52 -1.65
N ILE A 28 21.59 14.70 -2.86
CA ILE A 28 22.72 15.58 -3.15
C ILE A 28 22.23 17.01 -3.42
N LEU A 29 21.07 17.15 -4.08
CA LEU A 29 20.48 18.43 -4.40
C LEU A 29 19.87 19.10 -3.16
N ARG A 30 19.69 20.43 -3.21
CA ARG A 30 19.10 21.19 -2.11
C ARG A 30 17.93 22.06 -2.57
N GLY A 31 17.00 22.33 -1.67
CA GLY A 31 15.92 23.29 -1.89
C GLY A 31 14.97 22.89 -3.03
N ARG A 32 14.75 23.80 -3.99
CA ARG A 32 13.83 23.57 -5.11
C ARG A 32 14.31 22.50 -6.09
N SER A 33 15.62 22.39 -6.28
CA SER A 33 16.18 21.39 -7.21
C SER A 33 15.91 19.95 -6.74
N ALA A 34 15.98 19.69 -5.43
CA ALA A 34 15.60 18.40 -4.88
C ALA A 34 14.08 18.14 -5.09
N ALA A 35 13.23 19.14 -4.90
CA ALA A 35 11.78 18.99 -5.07
C ALA A 35 11.38 18.70 -6.54
N ILE A 36 12.14 19.16 -7.54
CA ILE A 36 11.89 18.81 -8.95
C ILE A 36 11.96 17.31 -9.17
N ALA A 37 12.87 16.60 -8.48
CA ALA A 37 12.98 15.16 -8.58
C ALA A 37 11.68 14.42 -8.18
N LEU A 38 10.88 14.98 -7.25
CA LEU A 38 9.57 14.44 -6.85
C LEU A 38 8.56 14.35 -8.00
N VAL A 39 8.75 15.15 -9.05
CA VAL A 39 7.84 15.19 -10.21
C VAL A 39 8.48 14.50 -11.40
N VAL A 40 9.76 14.78 -11.68
CA VAL A 40 10.44 14.28 -12.87
C VAL A 40 10.69 12.77 -12.78
N ALA A 41 11.16 12.27 -11.64
CA ALA A 41 11.47 10.84 -11.50
C ALA A 41 10.24 9.94 -11.66
N PRO A 42 9.06 10.22 -11.07
CA PRO A 42 7.88 9.40 -11.32
C PRO A 42 7.39 9.44 -12.77
N VAL A 43 7.49 10.58 -13.46
CA VAL A 43 7.09 10.69 -14.87
C VAL A 43 8.01 9.84 -15.77
N LEU A 44 9.32 9.98 -15.59
CA LEU A 44 10.29 9.19 -16.35
C LEU A 44 10.20 7.71 -16.01
N GLY A 45 9.98 7.36 -14.73
CA GLY A 45 9.80 5.98 -14.30
C GLY A 45 8.52 5.36 -14.85
N PHE A 46 7.42 6.12 -14.91
CA PHE A 46 6.18 5.68 -15.57
C PHE A 46 6.42 5.36 -17.03
N TRP A 47 7.12 6.26 -17.75
CA TRP A 47 7.49 6.02 -19.15
C TRP A 47 8.36 4.77 -19.32
N HIS A 48 9.35 4.59 -18.45
CA HIS A 48 10.20 3.39 -18.47
C HIS A 48 9.35 2.11 -18.30
N VAL A 49 8.46 2.05 -17.28
CA VAL A 49 7.57 0.90 -17.07
C VAL A 49 6.62 0.68 -18.28
N TYR A 50 6.17 1.76 -18.90
CA TYR A 50 5.31 1.66 -20.10
C TYR A 50 6.02 0.95 -21.26
N THR A 51 7.30 1.23 -21.47
CA THR A 51 8.10 0.65 -22.57
C THR A 51 8.51 -0.80 -22.35
N LEU A 52 8.42 -1.33 -21.11
CA LEU A 52 8.78 -2.71 -20.82
C LEU A 52 7.80 -3.69 -21.49
N GLU A 53 8.32 -4.74 -22.09
CA GLU A 53 7.53 -5.80 -22.72
C GLU A 53 7.12 -6.87 -21.70
N LEU A 54 5.92 -7.41 -21.86
CA LEU A 54 5.43 -8.51 -21.03
C LEU A 54 6.29 -9.77 -21.26
N GLY A 55 6.59 -10.47 -20.17
CA GLY A 55 7.46 -11.66 -20.20
C GLY A 55 8.96 -11.35 -20.10
N SER A 56 9.37 -10.06 -20.11
CA SER A 56 10.78 -9.70 -19.88
C SER A 56 11.20 -9.99 -18.45
N VAL A 57 12.44 -10.44 -18.28
CA VAL A 57 13.04 -10.75 -16.99
C VAL A 57 14.42 -10.11 -16.83
N SER A 58 14.87 -9.93 -15.61
CA SER A 58 16.23 -9.51 -15.26
C SER A 58 16.84 -10.55 -14.35
N HIS A 59 17.99 -11.06 -14.70
CA HIS A 59 18.74 -12.01 -13.88
C HIS A 59 19.78 -11.28 -13.04
N LEU A 60 20.01 -11.73 -11.82
CA LEU A 60 21.01 -11.22 -10.89
C LEU A 60 21.67 -12.39 -10.18
N SER A 61 23.01 -12.40 -10.11
CA SER A 61 23.74 -13.36 -9.28
C SER A 61 23.94 -12.79 -7.88
N LEU A 62 23.42 -13.47 -6.86
CA LEU A 62 23.50 -13.07 -5.46
C LEU A 62 23.97 -14.25 -4.60
N PHE A 63 25.09 -14.10 -3.90
CA PHE A 63 25.68 -15.15 -3.06
C PHE A 63 25.88 -16.52 -3.76
N GLY A 64 26.13 -16.49 -5.08
CA GLY A 64 26.31 -17.72 -5.88
C GLY A 64 25.00 -18.35 -6.36
N TYR A 65 23.85 -17.73 -6.11
CA TYR A 65 22.56 -18.12 -6.66
C TYR A 65 22.15 -17.18 -7.81
N GLU A 66 21.66 -17.76 -8.88
CA GLU A 66 20.99 -17.02 -9.95
C GLU A 66 19.56 -16.75 -9.52
N ILE A 67 19.23 -15.48 -9.32
CA ILE A 67 17.91 -15.00 -8.94
C ILE A 67 17.27 -14.18 -10.04
N ILE A 68 15.95 -14.15 -10.07
CA ILE A 68 15.18 -13.30 -10.99
C ILE A 68 14.94 -11.95 -10.28
N GLY A 69 15.83 -10.98 -10.56
CA GLY A 69 15.77 -9.65 -9.93
C GLY A 69 14.47 -8.90 -10.26
N ALA A 70 13.96 -9.05 -11.49
CA ALA A 70 12.67 -8.49 -11.91
C ALA A 70 12.00 -9.37 -12.96
N ALA A 71 10.66 -9.41 -12.93
CA ALA A 71 9.81 -10.05 -13.93
C ALA A 71 8.65 -9.11 -14.30
N VAL A 72 8.36 -9.00 -15.61
CA VAL A 72 7.31 -8.12 -16.16
C VAL A 72 6.10 -8.95 -16.52
N ASP A 73 5.09 -8.95 -15.67
CA ASP A 73 3.76 -9.50 -15.95
C ASP A 73 2.68 -8.39 -15.90
N GLN A 74 1.45 -8.73 -16.19
CA GLN A 74 0.34 -7.76 -16.20
C GLN A 74 0.09 -7.14 -14.84
N GLN A 75 0.15 -7.94 -13.77
CA GLN A 75 -0.03 -7.46 -12.40
C GLN A 75 1.10 -6.50 -12.00
N ALA A 76 2.35 -6.86 -12.30
CA ALA A 76 3.52 -6.01 -12.05
C ALA A 76 3.39 -4.66 -12.78
N LYS A 77 3.03 -4.65 -14.06
CA LYS A 77 2.82 -3.42 -14.83
C LYS A 77 1.71 -2.55 -14.26
N LEU A 78 0.57 -3.15 -13.85
CA LEU A 78 -0.55 -2.43 -13.28
C LEU A 78 -0.16 -1.74 -11.96
N PHE A 79 0.51 -2.47 -11.05
CA PHE A 79 1.03 -1.88 -9.81
C PHE A 79 2.17 -0.89 -10.07
N GLY A 80 3.00 -1.14 -11.08
CA GLY A 80 4.02 -0.20 -11.53
C GLY A 80 3.43 1.14 -11.95
N TYR A 81 2.37 1.14 -12.77
CA TYR A 81 1.64 2.36 -13.15
C TYR A 81 1.03 3.05 -11.92
N LEU A 82 0.36 2.29 -11.06
CA LEU A 82 -0.23 2.80 -9.83
C LEU A 82 0.80 3.51 -8.97
N PHE A 83 1.95 2.89 -8.73
CA PHE A 83 2.98 3.43 -7.85
C PHE A 83 3.65 4.68 -8.43
N HIS A 84 3.86 4.76 -9.74
CA HIS A 84 4.38 5.98 -10.36
C HIS A 84 3.36 7.12 -10.35
N VAL A 85 2.07 6.85 -10.61
CA VAL A 85 1.01 7.85 -10.50
C VAL A 85 0.88 8.35 -9.05
N ALA A 86 0.91 7.43 -8.08
CA ALA A 86 0.87 7.77 -6.67
C ALA A 86 2.08 8.62 -6.24
N ALA A 87 3.29 8.25 -6.68
CA ALA A 87 4.50 9.00 -6.41
C ALA A 87 4.45 10.40 -7.04
N LEU A 88 3.94 10.54 -8.26
CA LEU A 88 3.77 11.83 -8.93
C LEU A 88 2.80 12.74 -8.16
N VAL A 89 1.62 12.23 -7.82
CA VAL A 89 0.60 12.99 -7.09
C VAL A 89 1.09 13.37 -5.68
N ALA A 90 1.72 12.43 -4.96
CA ALA A 90 2.33 12.70 -3.67
C ALA A 90 3.51 13.69 -3.79
N GLY A 91 4.29 13.61 -4.87
CA GLY A 91 5.39 14.51 -5.18
C GLY A 91 4.93 15.93 -5.45
N ILE A 92 3.88 16.13 -6.25
CA ILE A 92 3.25 17.43 -6.48
C ILE A 92 2.75 18.02 -5.16
N TYR A 93 2.05 17.24 -4.35
CA TYR A 93 1.58 17.68 -3.04
C TYR A 93 2.73 18.04 -2.10
N SER A 94 3.84 17.31 -2.15
CA SER A 94 5.03 17.53 -1.32
C SER A 94 6.04 18.53 -1.90
N PHE A 95 5.72 19.20 -3.01
CA PHE A 95 6.66 20.09 -3.73
C PHE A 95 7.18 21.26 -2.89
N HIS A 96 6.48 21.63 -1.83
CA HIS A 96 6.87 22.67 -0.87
C HIS A 96 7.87 22.19 0.20
N VAL A 97 8.05 20.88 0.37
CA VAL A 97 9.05 20.28 1.29
C VAL A 97 10.46 20.63 0.83
N ARG A 98 11.34 20.97 1.76
CA ARG A 98 12.73 21.39 1.48
C ARG A 98 13.79 20.49 2.14
N ASP A 99 13.38 19.52 2.96
CA ASP A 99 14.28 18.56 3.59
C ASP A 99 14.73 17.52 2.55
N PRO A 100 16.03 17.51 2.13
CA PRO A 100 16.50 16.61 1.09
C PRO A 100 16.36 15.13 1.48
N TRP A 101 16.52 14.83 2.77
CA TRP A 101 16.41 13.47 3.28
C TRP A 101 14.98 12.95 3.18
N GLN A 102 13.98 13.76 3.55
CA GLN A 102 12.58 13.39 3.40
C GLN A 102 12.21 13.17 1.94
N ILE A 103 12.68 14.04 1.04
CA ILE A 103 12.46 13.93 -0.41
C ILE A 103 13.12 12.66 -0.97
N SER A 104 14.42 12.46 -0.67
CA SER A 104 15.18 11.31 -1.13
C SER A 104 14.52 10.00 -0.68
N MET A 105 14.24 9.87 0.62
CA MET A 105 13.65 8.66 1.17
C MET A 105 12.22 8.41 0.65
N ALA A 106 11.46 9.44 0.31
CA ALA A 106 10.14 9.30 -0.33
C ALA A 106 10.27 8.64 -1.72
N LEU A 107 11.23 9.08 -2.54
CA LEU A 107 11.47 8.52 -3.86
C LEU A 107 12.05 7.10 -3.80
N ILE A 108 12.99 6.83 -2.87
CA ILE A 108 13.55 5.49 -2.68
C ILE A 108 12.47 4.53 -2.13
N TYR A 109 11.57 5.02 -1.28
CA TYR A 109 10.40 4.27 -0.81
C TYR A 109 9.47 3.88 -1.96
N ALA A 110 9.17 4.81 -2.87
CA ALA A 110 8.41 4.52 -4.07
C ALA A 110 9.15 3.53 -5.00
N ALA A 111 10.48 3.68 -5.16
CA ALA A 111 11.32 2.74 -5.89
C ALA A 111 11.24 1.33 -5.30
N SER A 112 11.30 1.23 -3.97
CA SER A 112 11.20 -0.06 -3.26
C SER A 112 9.83 -0.73 -3.49
N ALA A 113 8.75 0.07 -3.54
CA ALA A 113 7.41 -0.45 -3.85
C ALA A 113 7.32 -0.98 -5.30
N VAL A 114 7.91 -0.26 -6.26
CA VAL A 114 8.03 -0.75 -7.64
C VAL A 114 8.87 -2.03 -7.67
N GLY A 115 9.98 -2.08 -6.93
CA GLY A 115 10.81 -3.28 -6.79
C GLY A 115 10.02 -4.49 -6.27
N VAL A 116 9.18 -4.30 -5.24
CA VAL A 116 8.28 -5.35 -4.75
C VAL A 116 7.31 -5.82 -5.83
N ALA A 117 6.69 -4.91 -6.58
CA ALA A 117 5.71 -5.29 -7.61
C ALA A 117 6.33 -6.10 -8.76
N PHE A 118 7.59 -5.79 -9.11
CA PHE A 118 8.32 -6.44 -10.19
C PHE A 118 9.26 -7.56 -9.72
N ALA A 119 9.34 -7.85 -8.42
CA ALA A 119 10.16 -8.96 -7.92
C ALA A 119 9.85 -10.25 -8.68
N GLY A 120 10.87 -10.93 -9.18
CA GLY A 120 10.73 -12.15 -9.96
C GLY A 120 10.83 -13.43 -9.12
N ASP A 121 11.39 -13.30 -7.91
CA ASP A 121 11.49 -14.39 -6.94
C ASP A 121 11.39 -13.88 -5.49
N LEU A 122 11.33 -14.80 -4.52
CA LEU A 122 11.17 -14.48 -3.10
C LEU A 122 12.42 -13.80 -2.49
N LEU A 123 13.63 -14.03 -3.03
CA LEU A 123 14.84 -13.35 -2.53
C LEU A 123 14.90 -11.91 -3.03
N SER A 124 14.59 -11.64 -4.29
CA SER A 124 14.46 -10.28 -4.81
C SER A 124 13.32 -9.53 -4.11
N LEU A 125 12.19 -10.21 -3.85
CA LEU A 125 11.12 -9.68 -3.02
C LEU A 125 11.61 -9.27 -1.63
N PHE A 126 12.36 -10.13 -0.94
CA PHE A 126 12.90 -9.85 0.40
C PHE A 126 13.75 -8.58 0.42
N LEU A 127 14.65 -8.40 -0.55
CA LEU A 127 15.50 -7.21 -0.63
C LEU A 127 14.68 -5.92 -0.74
N TRP A 128 13.69 -5.90 -1.64
CA TRP A 128 12.81 -4.74 -1.80
C TRP A 128 11.87 -4.55 -0.62
N TRP A 129 11.47 -5.65 0.04
CA TRP A 129 10.62 -5.64 1.23
C TRP A 129 11.28 -4.94 2.43
N GLU A 130 12.59 -5.17 2.61
CA GLU A 130 13.39 -4.51 3.64
C GLU A 130 13.69 -3.05 3.27
N ALA A 131 14.05 -2.78 2.01
CA ALA A 131 14.23 -1.41 1.54
C ALA A 131 12.97 -0.56 1.74
N LEU A 132 11.78 -1.15 1.48
CA LEU A 132 10.48 -0.53 1.72
C LEU A 132 10.26 -0.21 3.22
N ALA A 133 10.69 -1.09 4.13
CA ALA A 133 10.58 -0.88 5.58
C ALA A 133 11.43 0.30 6.06
N ILE A 134 12.72 0.27 5.68
CA ILE A 134 13.70 1.25 6.13
C ILE A 134 13.39 2.65 5.58
N THR A 135 13.06 2.75 4.30
CA THR A 135 12.87 4.06 3.66
C THR A 135 11.57 4.75 4.05
N SER A 136 10.52 3.97 4.35
CA SER A 136 9.22 4.52 4.75
C SER A 136 9.24 5.23 6.11
N VAL A 137 10.05 4.80 7.08
CA VAL A 137 10.06 5.38 8.42
C VAL A 137 10.50 6.86 8.44
N PHE A 138 11.30 7.28 7.45
CA PHE A 138 11.72 8.67 7.32
C PHE A 138 10.56 9.65 7.07
N GLN A 139 9.42 9.16 6.58
CA GLN A 139 8.21 9.98 6.45
C GLN A 139 7.57 10.28 7.82
N ILE A 140 7.87 9.45 8.84
CA ILE A 140 7.44 9.65 10.23
C ILE A 140 8.48 10.52 10.94
N TRP A 141 9.75 10.13 10.93
CA TRP A 141 10.84 10.84 11.61
C TRP A 141 11.06 12.27 11.08
N GLY A 142 10.67 12.54 9.84
CA GLY A 142 10.71 13.88 9.24
C GLY A 142 9.91 14.94 10.03
N ARG A 143 8.98 14.53 10.92
CA ARG A 143 8.25 15.46 11.80
C ARG A 143 9.11 16.01 12.93
N LYS A 144 10.19 15.29 13.32
CA LYS A 144 11.20 15.74 14.30
C LYS A 144 10.63 16.01 15.70
N THR A 145 9.57 15.31 16.12
CA THR A 145 9.03 15.33 17.48
C THR A 145 9.36 14.03 18.19
N LYS A 146 9.32 14.04 19.53
CA LYS A 146 9.58 12.83 20.34
C LYS A 146 8.55 11.73 20.04
N GLU A 147 7.31 12.11 19.90
CA GLU A 147 6.20 11.19 19.56
C GLU A 147 6.42 10.53 18.20
N ALA A 148 6.91 11.30 17.21
CA ALA A 148 7.24 10.77 15.87
C ALA A 148 8.45 9.83 15.93
N GLU A 149 9.46 10.14 16.77
CA GLU A 149 10.61 9.27 16.98
C GLU A 149 10.19 7.93 17.57
N ASP A 150 9.47 7.94 18.68
CA ASP A 150 9.00 6.73 19.39
C ASP A 150 8.03 5.90 18.51
N SER A 151 7.17 6.58 17.77
CA SER A 151 6.25 5.94 16.81
C SER A 151 7.00 5.32 15.64
N GLY A 152 8.02 6.00 15.12
CA GLY A 152 8.86 5.49 14.03
C GLY A 152 9.63 4.23 14.45
N PHE A 153 10.15 4.15 15.68
CA PHE A 153 10.77 2.92 16.18
C PHE A 153 9.79 1.76 16.30
N ARG A 154 8.57 1.99 16.82
CA ARG A 154 7.53 0.95 16.84
C ARG A 154 7.14 0.51 15.43
N TYR A 155 6.98 1.45 14.50
CA TYR A 155 6.74 1.19 13.09
C TYR A 155 7.83 0.30 12.49
N LEU A 156 9.09 0.67 12.68
CA LEU A 156 10.23 -0.07 12.15
C LEU A 156 10.31 -1.47 12.75
N PHE A 157 10.03 -1.65 14.04
CA PHE A 157 9.99 -2.96 14.70
C PHE A 157 9.02 -3.92 13.99
N PHE A 158 7.78 -3.49 13.72
CA PHE A 158 6.82 -4.32 12.98
C PHE A 158 7.30 -4.65 11.57
N HIS A 159 7.87 -3.69 10.87
CA HIS A 159 8.27 -3.88 9.48
C HIS A 159 9.53 -4.72 9.31
N VAL A 160 10.51 -4.60 10.18
CA VAL A 160 11.70 -5.48 10.23
C VAL A 160 11.28 -6.89 10.67
N SER A 161 10.41 -7.02 11.67
CA SER A 161 9.85 -8.32 12.04
C SER A 161 9.16 -9.02 10.86
N SER A 162 8.44 -8.25 10.03
CA SER A 162 7.84 -8.76 8.79
C SER A 162 8.91 -9.31 7.84
N GLY A 163 10.03 -8.62 7.65
CA GLY A 163 11.11 -9.10 6.79
C GLY A 163 11.81 -10.33 7.36
N LEU A 164 12.04 -10.37 8.68
CA LEU A 164 12.62 -11.55 9.33
C LEU A 164 11.72 -12.79 9.18
N LEU A 165 10.39 -12.63 9.30
CA LEU A 165 9.45 -13.72 9.07
C LEU A 165 9.44 -14.17 7.60
N LEU A 166 9.53 -13.21 6.65
CA LEU A 166 9.63 -13.53 5.22
C LEU A 166 10.88 -14.36 4.94
N LEU A 167 12.05 -13.90 5.42
CA LEU A 167 13.31 -14.61 5.25
C LEU A 167 13.30 -15.99 5.92
N ALA A 168 12.77 -16.09 7.14
CA ALA A 168 12.65 -17.36 7.84
C ALA A 168 11.75 -18.36 7.06
N GLY A 169 10.62 -17.87 6.51
CA GLY A 169 9.75 -18.69 5.66
C GLY A 169 10.46 -19.19 4.40
N ILE A 170 11.21 -18.33 3.72
CA ILE A 170 12.02 -18.68 2.55
C ILE A 170 13.06 -19.76 2.91
N LEU A 171 13.79 -19.58 4.02
CA LEU A 171 14.86 -20.50 4.43
C LEU A 171 14.32 -21.88 4.85
N ILE A 172 13.15 -21.94 5.53
CA ILE A 172 12.50 -23.21 5.87
C ILE A 172 12.12 -23.97 4.60
N ARG A 173 11.53 -23.30 3.62
CA ARG A 173 11.19 -23.92 2.34
C ARG A 173 12.43 -24.33 1.55
N TYR A 174 13.46 -23.48 1.56
CA TYR A 174 14.74 -23.81 0.91
C TYR A 174 15.37 -25.10 1.47
N HIS A 175 15.26 -25.33 2.77
CA HIS A 175 15.78 -26.57 3.39
C HIS A 175 15.08 -27.81 2.85
N GLY A 176 13.79 -27.73 2.50
CA GLY A 176 13.02 -28.85 1.93
C GLY A 176 13.09 -28.96 0.41
N GLU A 177 13.07 -27.83 -0.29
CA GLU A 177 12.88 -27.76 -1.75
C GLU A 177 14.13 -27.28 -2.52
N GLY A 178 15.18 -26.83 -1.83
CA GLY A 178 16.36 -26.22 -2.47
C GLY A 178 16.02 -24.91 -3.17
N ALA A 179 16.71 -24.62 -4.28
CA ALA A 179 16.54 -23.35 -5.01
C ALA A 179 15.13 -23.13 -5.61
N SER A 180 14.33 -24.20 -5.78
CA SER A 180 12.94 -24.07 -6.24
C SER A 180 12.05 -23.31 -5.24
N ALA A 181 12.42 -23.27 -3.96
CA ALA A 181 11.77 -22.50 -2.92
C ALA A 181 11.82 -20.99 -3.15
N PHE A 182 12.70 -20.48 -4.00
CA PHE A 182 12.78 -19.07 -4.33
C PHE A 182 11.68 -18.62 -5.32
N SER A 183 11.00 -19.56 -5.96
CA SER A 183 9.93 -19.26 -6.91
C SER A 183 8.83 -18.42 -6.29
N LEU A 184 8.38 -17.41 -7.03
CA LEU A 184 7.21 -16.57 -6.66
C LEU A 184 5.89 -17.21 -7.16
N ALA A 185 5.78 -18.52 -7.11
CA ALA A 185 4.56 -19.26 -7.41
C ALA A 185 3.54 -19.17 -6.27
N PRO A 186 2.23 -19.39 -6.52
CA PRO A 186 1.23 -19.46 -5.48
C PRO A 186 1.56 -20.48 -4.38
N LEU A 187 1.36 -20.09 -3.14
CA LEU A 187 1.64 -20.89 -1.93
C LEU A 187 0.35 -21.35 -1.21
N THR A 188 -0.81 -21.19 -1.85
CA THR A 188 -2.12 -21.54 -1.26
C THR A 188 -2.18 -23.00 -0.85
N GLU A 189 -1.83 -23.91 -1.75
CA GLU A 189 -1.82 -25.36 -1.46
C GLU A 189 -0.84 -25.72 -0.32
N ALA A 190 0.35 -25.12 -0.31
CA ALA A 190 1.33 -25.33 0.76
C ALA A 190 0.79 -24.79 2.10
N LEU A 191 0.12 -23.65 2.09
CA LEU A 191 -0.53 -23.07 3.29
C LEU A 191 -1.61 -24.00 3.82
N GLU A 192 -2.48 -24.52 2.97
CA GLU A 192 -3.56 -25.46 3.33
C GLU A 192 -3.01 -26.80 3.85
N ALA A 193 -1.88 -27.24 3.33
CA ALA A 193 -1.14 -28.40 3.84
C ALA A 193 -0.43 -28.16 5.18
N GLY A 194 -0.45 -26.92 5.69
CA GLY A 194 0.20 -26.57 6.97
C GLY A 194 1.71 -26.35 6.86
N ASP A 195 2.24 -26.02 5.68
CA ASP A 195 3.66 -25.71 5.48
C ASP A 195 4.08 -24.50 6.33
N ALA A 196 5.05 -24.71 7.22
CA ALA A 196 5.50 -23.68 8.15
C ALA A 196 6.12 -22.48 7.42
N GLY A 197 6.80 -22.70 6.30
CA GLY A 197 7.37 -21.62 5.49
C GLY A 197 6.28 -20.75 4.85
N ALA A 198 5.24 -21.36 4.28
CA ALA A 198 4.10 -20.65 3.72
C ALA A 198 3.34 -19.85 4.79
N ILE A 199 3.17 -20.40 5.99
CA ILE A 199 2.54 -19.71 7.13
C ILE A 199 3.37 -18.47 7.53
N LEU A 200 4.70 -18.59 7.64
CA LEU A 200 5.56 -17.47 7.99
C LEU A 200 5.57 -16.38 6.91
N ILE A 201 5.55 -16.75 5.62
CA ILE A 201 5.42 -15.81 4.51
C ILE A 201 4.07 -15.08 4.57
N LEU A 202 2.96 -15.79 4.83
CA LEU A 202 1.64 -15.18 5.00
C LEU A 202 1.61 -14.20 6.17
N LEU A 203 2.19 -14.55 7.32
CA LEU A 203 2.30 -13.67 8.48
C LEU A 203 3.15 -12.43 8.18
N ALA A 204 4.26 -12.59 7.47
CA ALA A 204 5.12 -11.50 7.04
C ALA A 204 4.34 -10.47 6.19
N ILE A 205 3.59 -10.96 5.20
CA ILE A 205 2.74 -10.12 4.36
C ILE A 205 1.59 -9.52 5.17
N GLY A 206 1.00 -10.31 6.09
CA GLY A 206 -0.08 -9.92 6.98
C GLY A 206 0.28 -8.74 7.89
N ILE A 207 1.51 -8.66 8.38
CA ILE A 207 2.00 -7.49 9.13
C ILE A 207 1.88 -6.23 8.25
N LYS A 208 2.39 -6.24 7.02
CA LYS A 208 2.32 -5.09 6.12
C LYS A 208 0.92 -4.84 5.56
N ALA A 209 0.06 -5.87 5.49
CA ALA A 209 -1.36 -5.73 5.18
C ALA A 209 -2.20 -5.20 6.36
N ALA A 210 -1.61 -5.10 7.55
CA ALA A 210 -2.28 -4.70 8.79
C ALA A 210 -3.38 -5.69 9.24
N PHE A 211 -3.08 -6.99 9.26
CA PHE A 211 -3.98 -8.02 9.76
C PHE A 211 -4.40 -7.76 11.22
N PRO A 212 -5.53 -8.30 11.68
CA PRO A 212 -5.99 -8.14 13.05
C PRO A 212 -4.91 -8.53 14.08
N GLY A 213 -4.69 -7.67 15.07
CA GLY A 213 -3.59 -7.82 16.04
C GLY A 213 -2.24 -7.27 15.58
N LEU A 214 -1.98 -7.22 14.27
CA LEU A 214 -0.73 -6.76 13.66
C LEU A 214 -0.83 -5.35 13.04
N HIS A 215 -1.91 -4.61 13.27
CA HIS A 215 -2.26 -3.36 12.57
C HIS A 215 -1.88 -2.07 13.31
N THR A 216 -1.41 -2.16 14.56
CA THR A 216 -1.23 -0.98 15.44
C THR A 216 -0.22 0.03 14.90
N TRP A 217 0.82 -0.46 14.21
CA TRP A 217 1.83 0.37 13.56
C TRP A 217 1.26 1.39 12.57
N LEU A 218 0.14 1.03 11.89
CA LEU A 218 -0.46 1.88 10.87
C LEU A 218 -1.06 3.13 11.47
N LYS A 219 -1.88 2.97 12.52
CA LYS A 219 -2.49 4.07 13.24
C LYS A 219 -1.43 4.97 13.88
N ASP A 220 -0.46 4.38 14.59
CA ASP A 220 0.55 5.12 15.33
C ASP A 220 1.53 5.84 14.39
N GLY A 221 2.02 5.15 13.35
CA GLY A 221 2.96 5.73 12.40
C GLY A 221 2.38 6.86 11.57
N TYR A 222 1.17 6.67 11.02
CA TYR A 222 0.59 7.66 10.11
C TYR A 222 0.10 8.92 10.83
N SER A 223 -0.41 8.81 12.07
CA SER A 223 -0.83 9.97 12.83
C SER A 223 0.35 10.85 13.24
N GLU A 224 1.53 10.27 13.46
CA GLU A 224 2.72 10.99 13.86
C GLU A 224 3.66 11.37 12.71
N ALA A 225 3.35 10.96 11.47
CA ALA A 225 4.11 11.37 10.30
C ALA A 225 3.98 12.87 9.99
N THR A 226 4.85 13.40 9.13
CA THR A 226 4.77 14.78 8.63
C THR A 226 3.40 15.06 8.00
N HIS A 227 3.07 16.32 7.70
CA HIS A 227 1.81 16.64 7.02
C HIS A 227 1.70 16.01 5.60
N THR A 228 2.83 15.73 4.95
CA THR A 228 2.89 15.02 3.65
C THR A 228 3.12 13.51 3.79
N GLY A 229 3.71 13.07 4.90
CA GLY A 229 4.12 11.69 5.12
C GLY A 229 3.01 10.65 4.93
N PRO A 230 1.78 10.84 5.47
CA PRO A 230 0.72 9.86 5.31
C PRO A 230 0.27 9.65 3.87
N VAL A 231 0.48 10.62 2.98
CA VAL A 231 0.17 10.48 1.55
C VAL A 231 1.09 9.42 0.92
N TRP A 232 2.41 9.52 1.18
CA TRP A 232 3.41 8.53 0.76
C TRP A 232 3.16 7.17 1.41
N LEU A 233 3.01 7.12 2.74
CA LEU A 233 2.76 5.90 3.48
C LEU A 233 1.46 5.19 3.05
N CYS A 234 0.42 5.95 2.68
CA CYS A 234 -0.84 5.41 2.23
C CYS A 234 -0.72 4.68 0.89
N ALA A 235 0.16 5.14 0.00
CA ALA A 235 0.25 4.67 -1.36
C ALA A 235 0.90 3.28 -1.48
N PHE A 236 1.98 3.00 -0.73
CA PHE A 236 2.89 1.90 -1.06
C PHE A 236 2.78 0.67 -0.16
N THR A 237 3.19 0.74 1.11
CA THR A 237 3.39 -0.45 1.98
C THR A 237 2.24 -1.45 1.94
N THR A 238 1.03 -1.00 2.22
CA THR A 238 -0.14 -1.90 2.26
C THR A 238 -0.55 -2.41 0.88
N LYS A 239 -0.23 -1.70 -0.20
CA LYS A 239 -0.51 -2.13 -1.58
C LYS A 239 0.51 -3.15 -2.07
N CYS A 240 1.76 -3.01 -1.65
CA CYS A 240 2.75 -4.07 -1.83
C CYS A 240 2.29 -5.38 -1.16
N ALA A 241 1.75 -5.29 0.05
CA ALA A 241 1.18 -6.45 0.72
C ALA A 241 -0.02 -7.05 -0.04
N VAL A 242 -0.96 -6.22 -0.50
CA VAL A 242 -2.10 -6.68 -1.31
C VAL A 242 -1.63 -7.31 -2.63
N CYS A 243 -0.64 -6.70 -3.31
CA CYS A 243 -0.03 -7.24 -4.52
C CYS A 243 0.55 -8.64 -4.27
N MET A 244 1.27 -8.83 -3.18
CA MET A 244 1.88 -10.12 -2.84
C MET A 244 0.85 -11.13 -2.34
N LEU A 245 -0.20 -10.72 -1.62
CA LEU A 245 -1.32 -11.63 -1.29
C LEU A 245 -2.01 -12.17 -2.54
N ALA A 246 -2.29 -11.29 -3.52
CA ALA A 246 -2.92 -11.70 -4.78
C ALA A 246 -2.02 -12.64 -5.61
N ARG A 247 -0.70 -12.53 -5.47
CA ARG A 247 0.27 -13.38 -6.20
C ARG A 247 0.53 -14.71 -5.50
N LEU A 248 0.70 -14.68 -4.19
CA LEU A 248 1.17 -15.86 -3.43
C LEU A 248 0.03 -16.66 -2.79
N PHE A 249 -1.10 -16.04 -2.48
CA PHE A 249 -2.20 -16.68 -1.75
C PHE A 249 -3.58 -16.46 -2.40
N PRO A 250 -3.70 -16.55 -3.75
CA PRO A 250 -5.02 -16.45 -4.38
C PRO A 250 -5.89 -17.63 -3.94
N GLY A 251 -7.13 -17.38 -3.53
CA GLY A 251 -8.08 -18.41 -3.12
C GLY A 251 -7.83 -19.01 -1.73
N ALA A 252 -6.90 -18.48 -0.94
CA ALA A 252 -6.68 -18.98 0.42
C ALA A 252 -7.89 -18.61 1.31
N GLU A 253 -8.69 -19.61 1.72
CA GLU A 253 -9.96 -19.43 2.42
C GLU A 253 -9.81 -18.64 3.74
N ILE A 254 -8.71 -18.83 4.45
CA ILE A 254 -8.42 -18.10 5.70
C ILE A 254 -8.43 -16.58 5.51
N LEU A 255 -8.09 -16.08 4.31
CA LEU A 255 -8.11 -14.65 3.99
C LEU A 255 -9.52 -14.07 4.00
N ILE A 256 -10.55 -14.87 3.70
CA ILE A 256 -11.96 -14.44 3.76
C ILE A 256 -12.32 -14.07 5.20
N THR A 257 -11.95 -14.92 6.16
CA THR A 257 -12.21 -14.66 7.59
C THR A 257 -11.38 -13.49 8.11
N ILE A 258 -10.07 -13.45 7.81
CA ILE A 258 -9.19 -12.35 8.21
C ILE A 258 -9.69 -11.03 7.64
N GLY A 259 -10.02 -10.99 6.34
CA GLY A 259 -10.56 -9.81 5.67
C GLY A 259 -11.91 -9.37 6.22
N GLY A 260 -12.78 -10.31 6.61
CA GLY A 260 -14.05 -10.03 7.28
C GLY A 260 -13.86 -9.29 8.60
N VAL A 261 -12.95 -9.77 9.44
CA VAL A 261 -12.57 -9.08 10.68
C VAL A 261 -11.99 -7.70 10.37
N MET A 262 -11.07 -7.59 9.40
CA MET A 262 -10.48 -6.31 8.97
C MET A 262 -11.51 -5.32 8.44
N ALA A 263 -12.56 -5.79 7.79
CA ALA A 263 -13.63 -4.94 7.28
C ALA A 263 -14.52 -4.40 8.42
N MET A 264 -14.70 -5.15 9.50
CA MET A 264 -15.67 -4.84 10.55
C MET A 264 -15.09 -4.05 11.73
N PHE A 265 -14.03 -4.57 12.40
CA PHE A 265 -13.59 -3.98 13.66
C PHE A 265 -13.12 -2.51 13.56
N PRO A 266 -12.49 -2.03 12.45
CA PRO A 266 -12.01 -0.66 12.40
C PRO A 266 -13.13 0.38 12.36
N ILE A 267 -14.35 -0.03 11.96
CA ILE A 267 -15.50 0.88 11.91
C ILE A 267 -15.79 1.45 13.30
N PHE A 268 -15.84 0.58 14.31
CA PHE A 268 -16.12 0.98 15.69
C PHE A 268 -15.08 1.97 16.21
N TYR A 269 -13.80 1.69 15.96
CA TYR A 269 -12.72 2.59 16.35
C TYR A 269 -12.76 3.91 15.59
N ALA A 270 -13.05 3.89 14.27
CA ALA A 270 -13.15 5.09 13.46
C ALA A 270 -14.30 6.01 13.91
N VAL A 271 -15.39 5.45 14.45
CA VAL A 271 -16.53 6.22 14.94
C VAL A 271 -16.18 6.98 16.23
N ILE A 272 -15.48 6.34 17.18
CA ILE A 272 -15.14 6.96 18.48
C ILE A 272 -13.88 7.83 18.43
N GLU A 273 -13.00 7.63 17.44
CA GLU A 273 -11.75 8.36 17.32
C GLU A 273 -11.96 9.85 17.02
N ASN A 274 -11.24 10.73 17.67
CA ASN A 274 -11.33 12.19 17.47
C ASN A 274 -10.26 12.75 16.54
N ASP A 275 -9.09 12.12 16.44
CA ASP A 275 -8.04 12.49 15.50
C ASP A 275 -8.44 12.05 14.08
N LEU A 276 -8.65 13.02 13.18
CA LEU A 276 -9.14 12.74 11.82
C LEU A 276 -8.14 11.95 10.96
N ARG A 277 -6.83 12.02 11.25
CA ARG A 277 -5.84 11.18 10.57
C ARG A 277 -5.92 9.73 11.06
N ARG A 278 -6.15 9.50 12.36
CA ARG A 278 -6.40 8.16 12.92
C ARG A 278 -7.71 7.56 12.40
N VAL A 279 -8.76 8.37 12.25
CA VAL A 279 -10.00 7.94 11.57
C VAL A 279 -9.70 7.41 10.17
N LEU A 280 -8.88 8.14 9.39
CA LEU A 280 -8.46 7.69 8.06
C LEU A 280 -7.62 6.40 8.09
N CYS A 281 -6.83 6.17 9.14
CA CYS A 281 -6.07 4.94 9.33
C CYS A 281 -6.99 3.74 9.56
N TYR A 282 -7.96 3.84 10.46
CA TYR A 282 -8.97 2.78 10.66
C TYR A 282 -9.78 2.53 9.39
N SER A 283 -10.21 3.62 8.72
CA SER A 283 -10.88 3.52 7.44
C SER A 283 -10.01 2.83 6.36
N LYS A 284 -8.68 2.95 6.43
CA LYS A 284 -7.74 2.27 5.52
C LYS A 284 -7.71 0.77 5.78
N ILE A 285 -7.64 0.33 7.04
CA ILE A 285 -7.65 -1.09 7.41
C ILE A 285 -8.94 -1.75 6.93
N ASN A 286 -10.09 -1.08 7.15
CA ASN A 286 -11.38 -1.55 6.63
C ASN A 286 -11.32 -1.80 5.11
N GLN A 287 -10.80 -0.85 4.32
CA GLN A 287 -10.74 -0.99 2.86
C GLN A 287 -9.76 -2.09 2.40
N ILE A 288 -8.67 -2.32 3.14
CA ILE A 288 -7.77 -3.45 2.88
C ILE A 288 -8.50 -4.77 3.14
N GLY A 289 -9.39 -4.82 4.16
CA GLY A 289 -10.25 -5.97 4.41
C GLY A 289 -11.07 -6.40 3.19
N PHE A 290 -11.65 -5.46 2.44
CA PHE A 290 -12.33 -5.76 1.17
C PHE A 290 -11.38 -6.42 0.15
N MET A 291 -10.15 -5.90 0.01
CA MET A 291 -9.15 -6.45 -0.91
C MET A 291 -8.75 -7.87 -0.50
N VAL A 292 -8.53 -8.09 0.80
CA VAL A 292 -8.14 -9.40 1.36
C VAL A 292 -9.25 -10.43 1.15
N ILE A 293 -10.53 -10.05 1.31
CA ILE A 293 -11.68 -10.93 1.02
C ILE A 293 -11.70 -11.29 -0.47
N GLY A 294 -11.56 -10.30 -1.37
CA GLY A 294 -11.57 -10.57 -2.82
C GLY A 294 -10.46 -11.54 -3.24
N ILE A 295 -9.27 -11.42 -2.65
CA ILE A 295 -8.16 -12.37 -2.88
C ILE A 295 -8.49 -13.74 -2.32
N GLY A 296 -9.08 -13.81 -1.11
CA GLY A 296 -9.46 -15.07 -0.46
C GLY A 296 -10.55 -15.84 -1.19
N ILE A 297 -11.51 -15.17 -1.83
CA ILE A 297 -12.54 -15.80 -2.68
C ILE A 297 -11.88 -16.52 -3.87
N GLY A 298 -10.85 -15.94 -4.47
CA GLY A 298 -9.98 -16.62 -5.42
C GLY A 298 -10.54 -16.70 -6.86
N THR A 299 -11.76 -16.26 -7.12
CA THR A 299 -12.25 -16.16 -8.52
C THR A 299 -11.49 -15.06 -9.24
N GLU A 300 -11.33 -15.18 -10.55
CA GLU A 300 -10.65 -14.19 -11.38
C GLU A 300 -11.27 -12.80 -11.17
N LEU A 301 -12.61 -12.70 -11.20
CA LEU A 301 -13.30 -11.43 -11.02
C LEU A 301 -13.15 -10.87 -9.59
N ALA A 302 -13.08 -11.71 -8.56
CA ALA A 302 -12.86 -11.26 -7.18
C ALA A 302 -11.44 -10.70 -6.99
N ILE A 303 -10.43 -11.36 -7.58
CA ILE A 303 -9.03 -10.90 -7.56
C ILE A 303 -8.90 -9.59 -8.33
N ASP A 304 -9.50 -9.50 -9.52
CA ASP A 304 -9.54 -8.27 -10.32
C ASP A 304 -10.23 -7.13 -9.57
N GLY A 305 -11.33 -7.43 -8.89
CA GLY A 305 -12.02 -6.50 -8.00
C GLY A 305 -11.14 -5.99 -6.86
N ALA A 306 -10.35 -6.88 -6.24
CA ALA A 306 -9.41 -6.52 -5.19
C ALA A 306 -8.27 -5.63 -5.71
N ILE A 307 -7.70 -5.96 -6.87
CA ILE A 307 -6.65 -5.17 -7.52
C ILE A 307 -7.18 -3.80 -7.96
N ALA A 308 -8.36 -3.76 -8.61
CA ALA A 308 -9.03 -2.52 -8.98
C ALA A 308 -9.33 -1.66 -7.74
N HIS A 309 -9.75 -2.30 -6.62
CA HIS A 309 -9.97 -1.59 -5.37
C HIS A 309 -8.65 -1.05 -4.78
N ALA A 310 -7.55 -1.78 -4.89
CA ALA A 310 -6.24 -1.29 -4.48
C ALA A 310 -5.82 -0.05 -5.28
N PHE A 311 -6.05 -0.05 -6.58
CA PHE A 311 -5.76 1.08 -7.48
C PHE A 311 -6.57 2.33 -7.09
N THR A 312 -7.89 2.21 -7.06
CA THR A 312 -8.78 3.33 -6.78
C THR A 312 -8.61 3.87 -5.36
N HIS A 313 -8.37 2.95 -4.39
CA HIS A 313 -8.14 3.29 -3.00
C HIS A 313 -6.90 4.18 -2.79
N VAL A 314 -5.80 3.95 -3.52
CA VAL A 314 -4.60 4.83 -3.43
C VAL A 314 -4.97 6.26 -3.77
N LEU A 315 -5.78 6.47 -4.81
CA LEU A 315 -6.15 7.79 -5.28
C LEU A 315 -7.08 8.53 -4.30
N TYR A 316 -8.23 7.95 -3.97
CA TYR A 316 -9.19 8.65 -3.10
C TYR A 316 -8.73 8.74 -1.64
N LYS A 317 -8.00 7.73 -1.13
CA LYS A 317 -7.48 7.79 0.23
C LYS A 317 -6.28 8.74 0.33
N GLY A 318 -5.44 8.78 -0.72
CA GLY A 318 -4.40 9.80 -0.87
C GLY A 318 -4.99 11.21 -0.81
N LEU A 319 -6.09 11.47 -1.54
CA LEU A 319 -6.78 12.75 -1.55
C LEU A 319 -7.31 13.13 -0.15
N LEU A 320 -7.87 12.18 0.59
CA LEU A 320 -8.32 12.41 1.97
C LEU A 320 -7.15 12.74 2.91
N PHE A 321 -6.02 12.00 2.81
CA PHE A 321 -4.83 12.31 3.59
C PHE A 321 -4.20 13.64 3.19
N MET A 322 -4.22 14.04 1.92
CA MET A 322 -3.80 15.36 1.47
C MET A 322 -4.68 16.46 2.08
N SER A 323 -5.99 16.26 2.12
CA SER A 323 -6.93 17.22 2.71
C SER A 323 -6.67 17.40 4.21
N MET A 324 -6.50 16.30 4.96
CA MET A 324 -6.19 16.37 6.40
C MET A 324 -4.76 16.87 6.66
N GLY A 325 -3.81 16.58 5.77
CA GLY A 325 -2.45 17.14 5.81
C GLY A 325 -2.45 18.65 5.61
N ALA A 326 -3.26 19.17 4.67
CA ALA A 326 -3.43 20.59 4.44
C ALA A 326 -4.10 21.29 5.64
N VAL A 327 -5.11 20.68 6.26
CA VAL A 327 -5.73 21.18 7.49
C VAL A 327 -4.68 21.28 8.60
N LEU A 328 -3.94 20.19 8.88
CA LEU A 328 -2.88 20.20 9.89
C LEU A 328 -1.80 21.27 9.60
N PHE A 329 -1.39 21.40 8.34
CA PHE A 329 -0.37 22.38 7.95
C PHE A 329 -0.83 23.84 8.18
N ARG A 330 -2.11 24.13 7.97
CA ARG A 330 -2.66 25.49 8.08
C ARG A 330 -3.08 25.85 9.48
N THR A 331 -3.59 24.91 10.26
CA THR A 331 -4.20 25.17 11.59
C THR A 331 -3.33 24.69 12.75
N GLY A 332 -2.41 23.75 12.51
CA GLY A 332 -1.68 23.05 13.58
C GLY A 332 -2.53 22.03 14.33
N GLU A 333 -3.82 21.86 14.00
CA GLU A 333 -4.78 21.00 14.69
C GLU A 333 -5.36 19.94 13.75
N ILE A 334 -5.74 18.79 14.31
CA ILE A 334 -6.33 17.68 13.56
C ILE A 334 -7.47 16.99 14.30
N ARG A 335 -7.74 17.37 15.54
CA ARG A 335 -8.85 16.85 16.34
C ARG A 335 -10.16 17.45 15.87
N GLY A 336 -11.12 16.58 15.50
CA GLY A 336 -12.42 17.01 15.00
C GLY A 336 -13.17 17.98 15.93
N SER A 337 -13.07 17.77 17.25
CA SER A 337 -13.71 18.66 18.24
C SER A 337 -13.14 20.08 18.32
N HIS A 338 -11.96 20.33 17.75
CA HIS A 338 -11.30 21.64 17.73
C HIS A 338 -11.31 22.31 16.35
N LEU A 339 -11.86 21.64 15.36
CA LEU A 339 -11.96 22.13 13.97
C LEU A 339 -13.38 22.59 13.67
N GLY A 340 -13.57 23.11 12.49
CA GLY A 340 -14.86 23.57 11.94
C GLY A 340 -14.75 24.90 11.23
N GLY A 341 -15.71 25.21 10.37
CA GLY A 341 -15.79 26.47 9.65
C GLY A 341 -14.72 26.71 8.58
N LEU A 342 -13.85 25.74 8.30
CA LEU A 342 -12.74 25.88 7.36
C LEU A 342 -13.18 25.95 5.89
N TYR A 343 -14.43 25.64 5.57
CA TYR A 343 -14.94 25.73 4.20
C TYR A 343 -14.83 27.15 3.63
N LYS A 344 -14.87 28.20 4.47
CA LYS A 344 -14.69 29.58 4.06
C LYS A 344 -13.24 29.94 3.72
N SER A 345 -12.28 29.42 4.51
CA SER A 345 -10.85 29.74 4.38
C SER A 345 -10.09 28.74 3.49
N MET A 346 -10.63 27.53 3.29
CA MET A 346 -10.04 26.45 2.50
C MET A 346 -11.05 25.80 1.53
N PRO A 347 -11.75 26.59 0.66
CA PRO A 347 -12.86 26.06 -0.15
C PRO A 347 -12.44 24.96 -1.12
N TRP A 348 -11.27 25.07 -1.75
CA TRP A 348 -10.74 24.03 -2.63
C TRP A 348 -10.42 22.73 -1.90
N THR A 349 -9.80 22.82 -0.72
CA THR A 349 -9.50 21.65 0.11
C THR A 349 -10.78 20.98 0.57
N THR A 350 -11.82 21.76 0.91
CA THR A 350 -13.15 21.26 1.25
C THR A 350 -13.76 20.47 0.09
N GLY A 351 -13.76 21.04 -1.11
CA GLY A 351 -14.28 20.38 -2.31
C GLY A 351 -13.55 19.07 -2.61
N PHE A 352 -12.22 19.08 -2.58
CA PHE A 352 -11.42 17.86 -2.78
C PHE A 352 -11.66 16.82 -1.69
N CYS A 353 -11.81 17.23 -0.43
CA CYS A 353 -12.14 16.32 0.66
C CYS A 353 -13.49 15.65 0.44
N ILE A 354 -14.52 16.39 0.02
CA ILE A 354 -15.86 15.85 -0.29
C ILE A 354 -15.78 14.83 -1.43
N VAL A 355 -15.04 15.12 -2.51
CA VAL A 355 -14.81 14.18 -3.63
C VAL A 355 -14.15 12.90 -3.14
N GLY A 356 -13.08 13.01 -2.34
CA GLY A 356 -12.39 11.83 -1.75
C GLY A 356 -13.30 11.05 -0.81
N ALA A 357 -14.11 11.74 -0.02
CA ALA A 357 -15.07 11.16 0.91
C ALA A 357 -16.19 10.40 0.16
N ALA A 358 -16.75 10.98 -0.90
CA ALA A 358 -17.76 10.33 -1.75
C ALA A 358 -17.20 9.07 -2.40
N SER A 359 -15.99 9.14 -2.97
CA SER A 359 -15.35 7.96 -3.58
C SER A 359 -15.05 6.86 -2.55
N SER A 360 -14.54 7.22 -1.36
CA SER A 360 -14.29 6.26 -0.27
C SER A 360 -15.56 5.57 0.21
N SER A 361 -16.67 6.30 0.20
CA SER A 361 -18.00 5.84 0.66
C SER A 361 -18.74 4.98 -0.37
N ALA A 362 -18.12 4.69 -1.52
CA ALA A 362 -18.79 4.00 -2.62
C ALA A 362 -20.05 4.72 -3.11
N PHE A 363 -20.01 6.06 -3.21
CA PHE A 363 -21.10 6.80 -3.82
C PHE A 363 -21.19 6.45 -5.33
N PRO A 364 -22.40 6.23 -5.87
CA PRO A 364 -22.56 5.93 -7.29
C PRO A 364 -21.80 6.92 -8.19
N LEU A 365 -21.30 6.45 -9.33
CA LEU A 365 -20.46 7.17 -10.29
C LEU A 365 -19.00 7.40 -9.87
N PHE A 366 -18.63 7.11 -8.62
CA PHE A 366 -17.24 7.18 -8.17
C PHE A 366 -16.55 5.80 -8.25
N SER A 367 -15.22 5.84 -8.36
CA SER A 367 -14.39 4.64 -8.55
C SER A 367 -14.51 3.60 -7.42
N GLY A 368 -14.69 4.08 -6.17
CA GLY A 368 -14.88 3.20 -5.01
C GLY A 368 -16.19 2.39 -5.06
N PHE A 369 -17.21 2.88 -5.76
CA PHE A 369 -18.45 2.13 -5.98
C PHE A 369 -18.20 0.90 -6.85
N VAL A 370 -17.56 1.08 -8.00
CA VAL A 370 -17.33 0.00 -8.96
C VAL A 370 -16.53 -1.15 -8.33
N SER A 371 -15.38 -0.83 -7.75
CA SER A 371 -14.47 -1.86 -7.20
C SER A 371 -15.04 -2.58 -5.99
N LYS A 372 -15.78 -1.89 -5.09
CA LYS A 372 -16.46 -2.55 -3.97
C LYS A 372 -17.61 -3.43 -4.43
N SER A 373 -18.40 -2.96 -5.40
CA SER A 373 -19.54 -3.73 -5.90
C SER A 373 -19.10 -5.07 -6.47
N ILE A 374 -17.96 -5.12 -7.18
CA ILE A 374 -17.40 -6.38 -7.69
C ILE A 374 -17.15 -7.35 -6.53
N ILE A 375 -16.40 -6.94 -5.51
CA ILE A 375 -16.04 -7.80 -4.37
C ILE A 375 -17.30 -8.24 -3.60
N ILE A 376 -18.24 -7.33 -3.36
CA ILE A 376 -19.50 -7.63 -2.65
C ILE A 376 -20.33 -8.64 -3.45
N THR A 377 -20.43 -8.46 -4.77
CA THR A 377 -21.18 -9.38 -5.65
C THR A 377 -20.55 -10.76 -5.67
N GLU A 378 -19.21 -10.83 -5.80
CA GLU A 378 -18.49 -12.10 -5.76
C GLU A 378 -18.68 -12.84 -4.42
N ALA A 379 -18.66 -12.13 -3.30
CA ALA A 379 -18.93 -12.73 -1.99
C ALA A 379 -20.37 -13.34 -1.92
N ALA A 380 -21.36 -12.68 -2.52
CA ALA A 380 -22.73 -13.20 -2.57
C ALA A 380 -22.85 -14.41 -3.51
N GLN A 381 -22.27 -14.33 -4.72
CA GLN A 381 -22.38 -15.38 -5.74
C GLN A 381 -21.66 -16.68 -5.35
N ASN A 382 -20.57 -16.56 -4.59
CA ASN A 382 -19.82 -17.70 -4.08
C ASN A 382 -20.34 -18.24 -2.74
N GLY A 383 -21.53 -17.83 -2.30
CA GLY A 383 -22.21 -18.39 -1.13
C GLY A 383 -21.71 -17.88 0.22
N HIS A 384 -20.81 -16.89 0.28
CA HIS A 384 -20.29 -16.31 1.51
C HIS A 384 -21.26 -15.28 2.14
N VAL A 385 -22.50 -15.71 2.47
CA VAL A 385 -23.59 -14.83 2.90
C VAL A 385 -23.21 -13.97 4.11
N VAL A 386 -22.56 -14.55 5.13
CA VAL A 386 -22.14 -13.81 6.33
C VAL A 386 -21.13 -12.70 5.96
N ILE A 387 -20.15 -13.02 5.12
CA ILE A 387 -19.15 -12.07 4.64
C ILE A 387 -19.80 -10.97 3.79
N TRP A 388 -20.73 -11.34 2.93
CA TRP A 388 -21.53 -10.39 2.15
C TRP A 388 -22.25 -9.38 3.04
N LEU A 389 -22.94 -9.83 4.11
CA LEU A 389 -23.58 -8.96 5.10
C LEU A 389 -22.56 -8.07 5.83
N CYS A 390 -21.40 -8.63 6.23
CA CYS A 390 -20.32 -7.88 6.82
C CYS A 390 -19.81 -6.76 5.89
N LEU A 391 -19.64 -7.05 4.60
CA LEU A 391 -19.19 -6.06 3.61
C LEU A 391 -20.20 -4.94 3.38
N LEU A 392 -21.51 -5.25 3.35
CA LEU A 392 -22.56 -4.25 3.26
C LEU A 392 -22.54 -3.32 4.48
N PHE A 393 -22.49 -3.89 5.70
CA PHE A 393 -22.39 -3.12 6.94
C PHE A 393 -21.11 -2.28 6.96
N ALA A 394 -19.98 -2.88 6.58
CA ALA A 394 -18.70 -2.20 6.50
C ALA A 394 -18.73 -1.01 5.54
N SER A 395 -19.38 -1.15 4.38
CA SER A 395 -19.53 -0.06 3.41
C SER A 395 -20.39 1.09 3.96
N ALA A 396 -21.49 0.78 4.65
CA ALA A 396 -22.31 1.78 5.34
C ALA A 396 -21.52 2.50 6.45
N GLY A 397 -20.72 1.76 7.23
CA GLY A 397 -19.84 2.33 8.24
C GLY A 397 -18.83 3.32 7.66
N VAL A 398 -18.26 3.02 6.47
CA VAL A 398 -17.34 3.95 5.77
C VAL A 398 -18.03 5.24 5.36
N PHE A 399 -19.28 5.17 4.91
CA PHE A 399 -20.07 6.36 4.60
C PHE A 399 -20.18 7.28 5.82
N HIS A 400 -20.44 6.72 7.01
CA HIS A 400 -20.52 7.49 8.25
C HIS A 400 -19.16 8.14 8.59
N HIS A 401 -18.07 7.35 8.77
CA HIS A 401 -16.83 7.87 9.34
C HIS A 401 -15.90 8.57 8.32
N ALA A 402 -15.89 8.15 7.06
CA ALA A 402 -15.07 8.78 6.03
C ALA A 402 -15.88 9.71 5.13
N GLY A 403 -17.14 9.36 4.85
CA GLY A 403 -18.03 10.15 3.99
C GLY A 403 -18.57 11.40 4.67
N ILE A 404 -19.03 11.29 5.89
CA ILE A 404 -19.65 12.41 6.63
C ILE A 404 -18.69 13.00 7.65
N LYS A 405 -18.19 12.18 8.59
CA LYS A 405 -17.42 12.66 9.76
C LYS A 405 -16.20 13.49 9.36
N ILE A 406 -15.39 13.03 8.40
CA ILE A 406 -14.16 13.74 7.99
C ILE A 406 -14.48 15.13 7.40
N PRO A 407 -15.33 15.27 6.35
CA PRO A 407 -15.64 16.59 5.82
C PRO A 407 -16.34 17.48 6.83
N PHE A 408 -17.30 16.93 7.58
CA PHE A 408 -18.12 17.70 8.51
C PHE A 408 -17.27 18.34 9.62
N PHE A 409 -16.55 17.53 10.39
CA PHE A 409 -15.77 18.04 11.52
C PHE A 409 -14.56 18.87 11.10
N ALA A 410 -13.98 18.63 9.92
CA ALA A 410 -12.85 19.43 9.47
C ALA A 410 -13.27 20.81 8.94
N PHE A 411 -14.39 20.87 8.21
CA PHE A 411 -14.68 22.04 7.39
C PHE A 411 -15.97 22.78 7.75
N PHE A 412 -16.94 22.12 8.36
CA PHE A 412 -18.25 22.71 8.70
C PHE A 412 -18.44 22.86 10.20
#